data_bb174eeffd2cbe4956512d40b4ad7162
#
_entry.id   bb174eeffd2cbe4956512d40b4ad7162
#
_cell.length_a   1.000
_cell.length_b   1.000
_cell.length_c   1.000
_cell.angle_alpha   90.00
_cell.angle_beta   90.00
_cell.angle_gamma   90.00
#
_symmetry.space_group_name_H-M   'P 1'
#
loop_
_entity.id
_entity.type
_entity.pdbx_description
1 polymer ?
#
loop_
_entity_poly.entity_id
_entity_poly.type
_entity_poly.pdbx_seq_one_letter_code
_entity_poly.pdbx_strand_id
1 'polypeptide(L)'
;MRIHGQIESLKRIRATLDQEGITQFNSVADINHFLKTYEREKEETLFYIERQYDLELETLEIKALHLQKDYEAVKAKVDTNLNSRISQLKTKSKSLSQPAKNAVWELLNWYQLQILLGYAFILEKSLKHIIRLKTHPYKKRLDPILKKVDAYKVNRQNFISERCESQFQELEHAKTVATDLYPIIAGAIGESLVAKELEKLP
;
A
#
# COMPACT_ATOMS: atom_id res chain seq x y z
N MET A 1 -12.25 25.82 -55.97
CA MET A 1 -11.02 26.19 -55.24
C MET A 1 -10.92 25.26 -54.03
N ARG A 2 -10.08 24.25 -54.07
CA ARG A 2 -10.08 23.18 -53.07
C ARG A 2 -9.27 23.56 -51.84
N ILE A 3 -9.83 23.31 -50.70
CA ILE A 3 -9.45 23.40 -49.27
C ILE A 3 -8.03 22.87 -49.01
N HIS A 4 -6.99 23.44 -49.62
CA HIS A 4 -5.61 23.01 -49.38
C HIS A 4 -5.07 23.51 -48.04
N GLY A 5 -5.51 24.68 -47.54
CA GLY A 5 -5.04 25.25 -46.28
C GLY A 5 -5.46 24.44 -45.05
N GLN A 6 -6.68 23.90 -45.06
CA GLN A 6 -7.21 23.12 -43.94
C GLN A 6 -6.42 21.80 -43.70
N ILE A 7 -6.00 21.16 -44.80
CA ILE A 7 -5.17 19.93 -44.72
C ILE A 7 -3.78 20.25 -44.18
N GLU A 8 -3.24 21.39 -44.52
CA GLU A 8 -1.92 21.84 -44.08
C GLU A 8 -1.90 22.16 -42.56
N SER A 9 -2.89 22.93 -42.08
CA SER A 9 -3.04 23.26 -40.66
C SER A 9 -3.25 22.03 -39.80
N LEU A 10 -4.09 21.08 -40.23
CA LEU A 10 -4.30 19.82 -39.55
C LEU A 10 -3.06 18.93 -39.52
N LYS A 11 -2.31 18.85 -40.63
CA LYS A 11 -1.02 18.14 -40.68
C LYS A 11 0.00 18.74 -39.71
N ARG A 12 0.05 20.06 -39.65
CA ARG A 12 0.94 20.78 -38.75
C ARG A 12 0.61 20.53 -37.29
N ILE A 13 -0.68 20.57 -36.93
CA ILE A 13 -1.16 20.23 -35.57
C ILE A 13 -0.72 18.80 -35.20
N ARG A 14 -0.97 17.84 -36.09
CA ARG A 14 -0.61 16.44 -35.86
C ARG A 14 0.89 16.24 -35.73
N ALA A 15 1.69 16.85 -36.62
CA ALA A 15 3.15 16.78 -36.55
C ALA A 15 3.70 17.37 -35.24
N THR A 16 3.14 18.45 -34.75
CA THR A 16 3.52 19.03 -33.45
C THR A 16 3.16 18.10 -32.29
N LEU A 17 1.96 17.54 -32.27
CA LEU A 17 1.54 16.59 -31.23
C LEU A 17 2.42 15.33 -31.23
N ASP A 18 2.75 14.78 -32.40
CA ASP A 18 3.60 13.61 -32.54
C ASP A 18 5.05 13.93 -32.09
N GLN A 19 5.55 15.14 -32.41
CA GLN A 19 6.87 15.59 -31.97
C GLN A 19 6.98 15.75 -30.46
N GLU A 20 5.91 16.23 -29.83
CA GLU A 20 5.84 16.40 -28.35
C GLU A 20 5.39 15.13 -27.62
N GLY A 21 5.15 14.02 -28.35
CA GLY A 21 4.78 12.73 -27.78
C GLY A 21 3.35 12.67 -27.24
N ILE A 22 2.48 13.61 -27.63
CA ILE A 22 1.10 13.71 -27.15
C ILE A 22 0.19 12.86 -28.04
N THR A 23 -0.25 11.71 -27.54
CA THR A 23 -1.07 10.76 -28.31
C THR A 23 -2.56 10.78 -27.93
N GLN A 24 -2.93 11.53 -26.90
CA GLN A 24 -4.29 11.55 -26.36
C GLN A 24 -5.28 12.32 -27.22
N PHE A 25 -4.85 13.20 -28.14
CA PHE A 25 -5.72 14.00 -28.98
C PHE A 25 -5.83 13.41 -30.39
N ASN A 26 -7.02 12.93 -30.76
CA ASN A 26 -7.32 12.40 -32.07
C ASN A 26 -7.96 13.43 -33.01
N SER A 27 -8.48 14.51 -32.45
CA SER A 27 -9.18 15.57 -33.17
C SER A 27 -8.97 16.96 -32.55
N VAL A 28 -9.23 17.99 -33.32
CA VAL A 28 -9.27 19.39 -32.83
C VAL A 28 -10.34 19.57 -31.75
N ALA A 29 -11.45 18.79 -31.83
CA ALA A 29 -12.48 18.83 -30.82
C ALA A 29 -11.98 18.31 -29.47
N ASP A 30 -11.12 17.29 -29.47
CA ASP A 30 -10.52 16.74 -28.25
C ASP A 30 -9.61 17.77 -27.56
N ILE A 31 -8.80 18.50 -28.34
CA ILE A 31 -7.95 19.56 -27.81
C ILE A 31 -8.79 20.68 -27.18
N ASN A 32 -9.84 21.11 -27.86
CA ASN A 32 -10.74 22.13 -27.34
C ASN A 32 -11.51 21.66 -26.08
N HIS A 33 -11.90 20.39 -26.06
CA HIS A 33 -12.54 19.80 -24.89
C HIS A 33 -11.58 19.76 -23.72
N PHE A 34 -10.36 19.26 -23.93
CA PHE A 34 -9.30 19.20 -22.92
C PHE A 34 -8.99 20.59 -22.33
N LEU A 35 -8.80 21.60 -23.14
CA LEU A 35 -8.55 22.97 -22.65
C LEU A 35 -9.68 23.50 -21.76
N LYS A 36 -10.93 23.12 -22.04
CA LYS A 36 -12.09 23.52 -21.23
C LYS A 36 -12.23 22.70 -19.95
N THR A 37 -11.77 21.46 -19.94
CA THR A 37 -11.95 20.52 -18.84
C THR A 37 -10.69 20.31 -18.01
N TYR A 38 -9.58 20.93 -18.40
CA TYR A 38 -8.26 20.75 -17.79
C TYR A 38 -8.25 20.83 -16.26
N GLU A 39 -8.84 21.87 -15.68
CA GLU A 39 -8.86 22.05 -14.22
C GLU A 39 -9.64 20.89 -13.54
N ARG A 40 -10.75 20.48 -14.15
CA ARG A 40 -11.54 19.35 -13.65
C ARG A 40 -10.75 18.03 -13.76
N GLU A 41 -10.06 17.80 -14.86
CA GLU A 41 -9.23 16.58 -15.04
C GLU A 41 -8.07 16.54 -14.04
N LYS A 42 -7.49 17.70 -13.72
CA LYS A 42 -6.47 17.82 -12.69
C LYS A 42 -7.01 17.49 -11.28
N GLU A 43 -8.21 17.97 -10.94
CA GLU A 43 -8.89 17.65 -9.68
C GLU A 43 -9.27 16.17 -9.61
N GLU A 44 -9.81 15.59 -10.68
CA GLU A 44 -10.16 14.18 -10.78
C GLU A 44 -8.90 13.29 -10.62
N THR A 45 -7.79 13.68 -11.22
CA THR A 45 -6.50 12.99 -11.08
C THR A 45 -6.01 13.03 -9.64
N LEU A 46 -6.06 14.19 -8.99
CA LEU A 46 -5.70 14.32 -7.57
C LEU A 46 -6.56 13.40 -6.69
N PHE A 47 -7.87 13.46 -6.88
CA PHE A 47 -8.82 12.62 -6.14
C PHE A 47 -8.55 11.12 -6.35
N TYR A 48 -8.23 10.72 -7.59
CA TYR A 48 -7.87 9.34 -7.90
C TYR A 48 -6.60 8.89 -7.16
N ILE A 49 -5.55 9.73 -7.15
CA ILE A 49 -4.29 9.44 -6.45
C ILE A 49 -4.51 9.32 -4.94
N GLU A 50 -5.27 10.23 -4.35
CA GLU A 50 -5.61 10.19 -2.92
C GLU A 50 -6.37 8.91 -2.57
N ARG A 51 -7.36 8.55 -3.38
CA ARG A 51 -8.13 7.33 -3.17
C ARG A 51 -7.28 6.06 -3.30
N GLN A 52 -6.37 6.00 -4.27
CA GLN A 52 -5.44 4.88 -4.41
C GLN A 52 -4.51 4.77 -3.20
N TYR A 53 -4.02 5.89 -2.71
CA TYR A 53 -3.22 5.94 -1.50
C TYR A 53 -3.97 5.39 -0.27
N ASP A 54 -5.19 5.83 -0.07
CA ASP A 54 -6.02 5.40 1.08
C ASP A 54 -6.33 3.88 1.00
N LEU A 55 -6.60 3.34 -0.19
CA LEU A 55 -6.78 1.90 -0.41
C LEU A 55 -5.50 1.09 -0.13
N GLU A 56 -4.34 1.60 -0.54
CA GLU A 56 -3.06 0.95 -0.24
C GLU A 56 -2.79 0.93 1.27
N LEU A 57 -3.06 2.04 1.97
CA LEU A 57 -2.92 2.14 3.42
C LEU A 57 -3.86 1.18 4.14
N GLU A 58 -5.13 1.14 3.77
CA GLU A 58 -6.12 0.21 4.33
C GLU A 58 -5.69 -1.25 4.15
N THR A 59 -5.20 -1.60 2.96
CA THR A 59 -4.68 -2.94 2.67
C THR A 59 -3.51 -3.31 3.59
N LEU A 60 -2.59 -2.37 3.83
CA LEU A 60 -1.47 -2.57 4.74
C LEU A 60 -1.92 -2.70 6.19
N GLU A 61 -2.89 -1.91 6.63
CA GLU A 61 -3.46 -1.97 7.98
C GLU A 61 -4.18 -3.30 8.25
N ILE A 62 -4.99 -3.77 7.31
CA ILE A 62 -5.65 -5.08 7.39
C ILE A 62 -4.61 -6.19 7.51
N LYS A 63 -3.56 -6.14 6.70
CA LYS A 63 -2.46 -7.12 6.75
C LYS A 63 -1.71 -7.07 8.07
N ALA A 64 -1.44 -5.87 8.60
CA ALA A 64 -0.81 -5.70 9.92
C ALA A 64 -1.69 -6.29 11.03
N LEU A 65 -2.99 -6.03 11.00
CA LEU A 65 -3.96 -6.56 11.97
C LEU A 65 -4.02 -8.09 11.97
N HIS A 66 -4.03 -8.72 10.80
CA HIS A 66 -3.99 -10.19 10.69
C HIS A 66 -2.72 -10.76 11.31
N LEU A 67 -1.56 -10.23 10.95
CA LEU A 67 -0.29 -10.69 11.50
C LEU A 67 -0.15 -10.44 13.00
N GLN A 68 -0.72 -9.35 13.51
CA GLN A 68 -0.77 -9.08 14.93
C GLN A 68 -1.64 -10.10 15.68
N LYS A 69 -2.82 -10.43 15.16
CA LYS A 69 -3.68 -11.49 15.72
C LYS A 69 -2.96 -12.83 15.77
N ASP A 70 -2.28 -13.20 14.69
CA ASP A 70 -1.51 -14.45 14.63
C ASP A 70 -0.37 -14.46 15.66
N TYR A 71 0.36 -13.36 15.79
CA TYR A 71 1.41 -13.19 16.79
C TYR A 71 0.87 -13.34 18.23
N GLU A 72 -0.24 -12.66 18.54
CA GLU A 72 -0.86 -12.71 19.87
C GLU A 72 -1.45 -14.10 20.17
N ALA A 73 -2.09 -14.74 19.20
CA ALA A 73 -2.61 -16.10 19.35
C ALA A 73 -1.50 -17.12 19.65
N VAL A 74 -0.39 -17.05 18.91
CA VAL A 74 0.76 -17.94 19.16
C VAL A 74 1.38 -17.63 20.51
N LYS A 75 1.55 -16.37 20.86
CA LYS A 75 2.06 -15.95 22.17
C LYS A 75 1.20 -16.49 23.31
N ALA A 76 -0.10 -16.29 23.25
CA ALA A 76 -1.04 -16.77 24.26
C ALA A 76 -1.02 -18.31 24.38
N LYS A 77 -1.00 -19.02 23.24
CA LYS A 77 -0.93 -20.49 23.23
C LYS A 77 0.35 -21.03 23.87
N VAL A 78 1.49 -20.41 23.57
CA VAL A 78 2.78 -20.80 24.16
C VAL A 78 2.80 -20.51 25.65
N ASP A 79 2.32 -19.35 26.07
CA ASP A 79 2.26 -18.93 27.47
C ASP A 79 1.34 -19.88 28.28
N THR A 80 0.15 -20.14 27.80
CA THR A 80 -0.81 -21.05 28.43
C THR A 80 -0.25 -22.47 28.56
N ASN A 81 0.37 -23.01 27.50
CA ASN A 81 0.96 -24.33 27.52
C ASN A 81 2.12 -24.45 28.53
N LEU A 82 3.00 -23.46 28.59
CA LEU A 82 4.13 -23.46 29.52
C LEU A 82 3.65 -23.32 30.97
N ASN A 83 2.73 -22.41 31.24
CA ASN A 83 2.18 -22.22 32.57
C ASN A 83 1.41 -23.47 33.06
N SER A 84 0.65 -24.13 32.18
CA SER A 84 0.02 -25.41 32.46
C SER A 84 1.04 -26.49 32.81
N ARG A 85 2.13 -26.62 32.06
CA ARG A 85 3.21 -27.57 32.37
C ARG A 85 3.89 -27.28 33.72
N ILE A 86 4.21 -26.02 33.98
CA ILE A 86 4.79 -25.60 35.27
C ILE A 86 3.84 -25.96 36.43
N SER A 87 2.55 -25.67 36.28
CA SER A 87 1.54 -26.00 37.26
C SER A 87 1.43 -27.51 37.50
N GLN A 88 1.41 -28.32 36.42
CA GLN A 88 1.41 -29.80 36.54
C GLN A 88 2.67 -30.32 37.25
N LEU A 89 3.85 -29.79 36.96
CA LEU A 89 5.09 -30.16 37.65
C LEU A 89 5.03 -29.82 39.14
N LYS A 90 4.53 -28.64 39.51
CA LYS A 90 4.34 -28.23 40.89
C LYS A 90 3.32 -29.07 41.62
N THR A 91 2.23 -29.46 40.97
CA THR A 91 1.22 -30.35 41.58
C THR A 91 1.81 -31.74 41.80
N LYS A 92 2.54 -32.28 40.80
CA LYS A 92 3.19 -33.58 40.92
C LYS A 92 4.29 -33.56 41.99
N SER A 93 5.04 -32.47 42.13
CA SER A 93 6.03 -32.34 43.22
C SER A 93 5.38 -32.35 44.59
N LYS A 94 4.21 -31.70 44.75
CA LYS A 94 3.46 -31.75 46.03
C LYS A 94 2.98 -33.16 46.39
N SER A 95 2.54 -33.98 45.42
CA SER A 95 2.14 -35.36 45.68
C SER A 95 3.29 -36.26 46.11
N LEU A 96 4.54 -35.99 45.62
CA LEU A 96 5.74 -36.72 45.99
C LEU A 96 6.31 -36.31 47.35
N SER A 97 5.90 -35.16 47.91
CA SER A 97 6.33 -34.68 49.22
C SER A 97 5.55 -35.35 50.38
N GLN A 98 4.58 -36.21 50.11
CA GLN A 98 3.90 -36.97 51.14
C GLN A 98 4.77 -38.12 51.64
N PRO A 99 4.67 -38.45 52.97
CA PRO A 99 5.50 -39.48 53.58
C PRO A 99 5.24 -40.85 52.92
N ALA A 100 6.28 -41.55 52.54
CA ALA A 100 6.20 -42.87 51.94
C ALA A 100 6.25 -43.98 53.01
N LYS A 101 5.74 -45.17 52.64
CA LYS A 101 5.64 -46.32 53.55
C LYS A 101 7.00 -46.96 53.91
N ASN A 102 8.08 -46.66 53.19
CA ASN A 102 9.42 -47.23 53.36
C ASN A 102 10.53 -46.19 53.07
N ALA A 103 11.66 -46.26 53.82
CA ALA A 103 12.81 -45.37 53.63
C ALA A 103 13.41 -45.35 52.21
N VAL A 104 13.35 -46.48 51.49
CA VAL A 104 13.83 -46.57 50.10
C VAL A 104 12.91 -45.75 49.15
N TRP A 105 11.62 -45.82 49.37
CA TRP A 105 10.63 -45.02 48.60
C TRP A 105 10.70 -43.55 48.96
N GLU A 106 11.01 -43.19 50.18
CA GLU A 106 11.24 -41.79 50.61
C GLU A 106 12.44 -41.19 49.85
N LEU A 107 13.55 -41.93 49.75
CA LEU A 107 14.76 -41.49 49.02
C LEU A 107 14.52 -41.36 47.51
N LEU A 108 13.78 -42.28 46.92
CA LEU A 108 13.34 -42.19 45.50
C LEU A 108 12.43 -41.00 45.26
N ASN A 109 11.45 -40.81 46.11
CA ASN A 109 10.52 -39.68 46.04
C ASN A 109 11.23 -38.36 46.22
N TRP A 110 12.20 -38.27 47.13
CA TRP A 110 13.02 -37.10 47.36
C TRP A 110 13.84 -36.76 46.09
N TYR A 111 14.47 -37.76 45.47
CA TYR A 111 15.26 -37.56 44.27
C TYR A 111 14.37 -37.11 43.07
N GLN A 112 13.22 -37.73 42.88
CA GLN A 112 12.25 -37.32 41.86
C GLN A 112 11.73 -35.89 42.11
N LEU A 113 11.49 -35.55 43.39
CA LEU A 113 11.05 -34.22 43.79
C LEU A 113 12.08 -33.16 43.40
N GLN A 114 13.35 -33.40 43.66
CA GLN A 114 14.44 -32.46 43.29
C GLN A 114 14.51 -32.26 41.76
N ILE A 115 14.37 -33.31 40.98
CA ILE A 115 14.37 -33.23 39.52
C ILE A 115 13.16 -32.40 39.03
N LEU A 116 11.95 -32.66 39.53
CA LEU A 116 10.74 -31.97 39.13
C LEU A 116 10.79 -30.46 39.50
N LEU A 117 11.23 -30.15 40.70
CA LEU A 117 11.41 -28.75 41.14
C LEU A 117 12.48 -28.02 40.33
N GLY A 118 13.61 -28.67 40.08
CA GLY A 118 14.67 -28.14 39.23
C GLY A 118 14.17 -27.86 37.80
N TYR A 119 13.42 -28.78 37.23
CA TYR A 119 12.84 -28.62 35.88
C TYR A 119 11.80 -27.50 35.86
N ALA A 120 10.90 -27.43 36.86
CA ALA A 120 9.93 -26.34 36.97
C ALA A 120 10.63 -24.96 37.08
N PHE A 121 11.66 -24.89 37.87
CA PHE A 121 12.45 -23.67 38.04
C PHE A 121 13.13 -23.20 36.76
N ILE A 122 13.72 -24.15 36.01
CA ILE A 122 14.34 -23.86 34.70
C ILE A 122 13.28 -23.35 33.71
N LEU A 123 12.11 -23.99 33.64
CA LEU A 123 11.01 -23.56 32.78
C LEU A 123 10.51 -22.16 33.15
N GLU A 124 10.34 -21.86 34.43
CA GLU A 124 9.95 -20.52 34.90
C GLU A 124 10.94 -19.44 34.49
N LYS A 125 12.24 -19.69 34.73
CA LYS A 125 13.33 -18.76 34.37
C LYS A 125 13.43 -18.56 32.86
N SER A 126 13.21 -19.62 32.07
CA SER A 126 13.34 -19.57 30.61
C SER A 126 12.03 -19.20 29.89
N LEU A 127 10.91 -19.07 30.61
CA LEU A 127 9.58 -18.81 30.04
C LEU A 127 9.58 -17.64 29.03
N LYS A 128 10.09 -16.48 29.44
CA LYS A 128 10.17 -15.29 28.57
C LYS A 128 11.03 -15.54 27.32
N HIS A 129 12.10 -16.31 27.48
CA HIS A 129 13.01 -16.62 26.39
C HIS A 129 12.38 -17.58 25.38
N ILE A 130 11.67 -18.61 25.86
CA ILE A 130 10.95 -19.57 25.02
C ILE A 130 9.82 -18.86 24.24
N ILE A 131 9.04 -18.00 24.89
CA ILE A 131 8.01 -17.20 24.23
C ILE A 131 8.64 -16.35 23.14
N ARG A 132 9.72 -15.63 23.43
CA ARG A 132 10.42 -14.81 22.44
C ARG A 132 10.90 -15.62 21.24
N LEU A 133 11.51 -16.79 21.47
CA LEU A 133 11.97 -17.66 20.38
C LEU A 133 10.82 -18.16 19.51
N LYS A 134 9.72 -18.61 20.12
CA LYS A 134 8.55 -19.13 19.41
C LYS A 134 7.78 -18.06 18.64
N THR A 135 7.75 -16.83 19.13
CA THR A 135 7.06 -15.69 18.50
C THR A 135 7.94 -14.91 17.53
N HIS A 136 9.26 -15.12 17.56
CA HIS A 136 10.21 -14.39 16.70
C HIS A 136 9.86 -14.40 15.19
N PRO A 137 9.52 -15.55 14.55
CA PRO A 137 9.21 -15.57 13.13
C PRO A 137 7.96 -14.75 12.77
N TYR A 138 6.98 -14.66 13.68
CA TYR A 138 5.80 -13.81 13.50
C TYR A 138 6.15 -12.34 13.64
N LYS A 139 6.93 -12.00 14.66
CA LYS A 139 7.42 -10.63 14.87
C LYS A 139 8.25 -10.14 13.67
N LYS A 140 9.13 -10.98 13.14
CA LYS A 140 9.93 -10.65 11.94
C LYS A 140 9.09 -10.31 10.72
N ARG A 141 7.88 -10.87 10.60
CA ARG A 141 6.93 -10.56 9.51
C ARG A 141 6.10 -9.32 9.81
N LEU A 142 5.76 -9.08 11.07
CA LEU A 142 4.92 -7.97 11.52
C LEU A 142 5.66 -6.63 11.51
N ASP A 143 6.86 -6.57 12.09
CA ASP A 143 7.63 -5.34 12.29
C ASP A 143 7.84 -4.53 10.97
N PRO A 144 8.21 -5.12 9.82
CA PRO A 144 8.38 -4.37 8.58
C PRO A 144 7.07 -3.81 8.01
N ILE A 145 5.93 -4.48 8.26
CA ILE A 145 4.62 -3.99 7.81
C ILE A 145 4.15 -2.83 8.68
N LEU A 146 4.31 -2.93 10.00
CA LEU A 146 4.02 -1.81 10.91
C LEU A 146 4.86 -0.57 10.55
N LYS A 147 6.16 -0.74 10.28
CA LYS A 147 7.01 0.36 9.83
C LYS A 147 6.53 0.99 8.52
N LYS A 148 6.02 0.17 7.58
CA LYS A 148 5.44 0.70 6.35
C LYS A 148 4.16 1.47 6.62
N VAL A 149 3.26 0.96 7.45
CA VAL A 149 2.03 1.67 7.85
C VAL A 149 2.36 3.01 8.50
N ASP A 150 3.32 3.04 9.43
CA ASP A 150 3.76 4.26 10.07
C ASP A 150 4.38 5.25 9.07
N ALA A 151 5.22 4.77 8.16
CA ALA A 151 5.82 5.60 7.11
C ALA A 151 4.74 6.20 6.17
N TYR A 152 3.74 5.42 5.78
CA TYR A 152 2.59 5.91 5.01
C TYR A 152 1.83 6.98 5.77
N LYS A 153 1.50 6.77 7.04
CA LYS A 153 0.76 7.76 7.85
C LYS A 153 1.52 9.08 8.05
N VAL A 154 2.82 9.00 8.32
CA VAL A 154 3.65 10.19 8.58
C VAL A 154 3.93 10.97 7.29
N ASN A 155 4.16 10.28 6.17
CA ASN A 155 4.59 10.91 4.92
C ASN A 155 3.46 11.03 3.88
N ARG A 156 2.19 11.00 4.28
CA ARG A 156 1.02 11.03 3.37
C ARG A 156 1.15 12.13 2.30
N GLN A 157 1.44 13.34 2.74
CA GLN A 157 1.53 14.50 1.84
C GLN A 157 2.67 14.36 0.82
N ASN A 158 3.83 13.90 1.24
CA ASN A 158 4.98 13.71 0.35
C ASN A 158 4.69 12.64 -0.71
N PHE A 159 4.11 11.50 -0.33
CA PHE A 159 3.73 10.45 -1.26
C PHE A 159 2.71 10.90 -2.31
N ILE A 160 1.69 11.67 -1.86
CA ILE A 160 0.69 12.22 -2.77
C ILE A 160 1.35 13.25 -3.71
N SER A 161 2.17 14.16 -3.18
CA SER A 161 2.86 15.17 -3.97
C SER A 161 3.77 14.56 -5.03
N GLU A 162 4.58 13.57 -4.67
CA GLU A 162 5.48 12.89 -5.62
C GLU A 162 4.70 12.19 -6.76
N ARG A 163 3.57 11.54 -6.44
CA ARG A 163 2.74 10.89 -7.45
C ARG A 163 2.00 11.91 -8.33
N CYS A 164 1.51 12.99 -7.73
CA CYS A 164 0.85 14.08 -8.45
C CYS A 164 1.81 14.80 -9.37
N GLU A 165 3.05 15.05 -8.94
CA GLU A 165 4.03 15.80 -9.72
C GLU A 165 4.29 15.17 -11.09
N SER A 166 4.48 13.85 -11.13
CA SER A 166 4.68 13.13 -12.39
C SER A 166 3.47 13.24 -13.33
N GLN A 167 2.25 13.00 -12.83
CA GLN A 167 1.03 13.05 -13.65
C GLN A 167 0.64 14.48 -14.02
N PHE A 168 0.88 15.45 -13.15
CA PHE A 168 0.62 16.85 -13.43
C PHE A 168 1.61 17.41 -14.45
N GLN A 169 2.88 16.98 -14.47
CA GLN A 169 3.83 17.38 -15.51
C GLN A 169 3.35 16.97 -16.91
N GLU A 170 2.81 15.77 -17.06
CA GLU A 170 2.23 15.32 -18.35
C GLU A 170 1.01 16.15 -18.75
N LEU A 171 0.09 16.45 -17.81
CA LEU A 171 -1.09 17.28 -18.06
C LEU A 171 -0.71 18.74 -18.38
N GLU A 172 0.23 19.33 -17.64
CA GLU A 172 0.72 20.69 -17.88
C GLU A 172 1.45 20.80 -19.23
N HIS A 173 2.25 19.79 -19.58
CA HIS A 173 2.88 19.72 -20.90
C HIS A 173 1.83 19.67 -22.00
N ALA A 174 0.84 18.79 -21.90
CA ALA A 174 -0.25 18.70 -22.87
C ALA A 174 -1.05 20.01 -22.97
N LYS A 175 -1.30 20.70 -21.85
CA LYS A 175 -1.97 22.01 -21.80
C LYS A 175 -1.15 23.08 -22.52
N THR A 176 0.16 23.13 -22.28
CA THR A 176 1.05 24.09 -22.92
C THR A 176 1.03 23.93 -24.43
N VAL A 177 1.23 22.70 -24.92
CA VAL A 177 1.21 22.39 -26.36
C VAL A 177 -0.16 22.68 -26.98
N ALA A 178 -1.25 22.27 -26.29
CA ALA A 178 -2.62 22.57 -26.77
C ALA A 178 -2.90 24.09 -26.86
N THR A 179 -2.37 24.87 -25.89
CA THR A 179 -2.52 26.32 -25.88
C THR A 179 -1.71 26.97 -27.02
N ASP A 180 -0.51 26.49 -27.28
CA ASP A 180 0.35 26.96 -28.36
C ASP A 180 -0.24 26.63 -29.76
N LEU A 181 -0.94 25.53 -29.87
CA LEU A 181 -1.66 25.12 -31.09
C LEU A 181 -2.99 25.89 -31.29
N TYR A 182 -3.54 26.53 -30.25
CA TYR A 182 -4.85 27.16 -30.31
C TYR A 182 -5.00 28.21 -31.44
N PRO A 183 -4.03 29.11 -31.73
CA PRO A 183 -4.12 30.03 -32.86
C PRO A 183 -4.23 29.33 -34.22
N ILE A 184 -3.52 28.23 -34.40
CA ILE A 184 -3.56 27.42 -35.64
C ILE A 184 -4.92 26.72 -35.76
N ILE A 185 -5.46 26.22 -34.66
CA ILE A 185 -6.77 25.58 -34.56
C ILE A 185 -7.86 26.60 -34.89
N ALA A 186 -7.83 27.79 -34.28
CA ALA A 186 -8.81 28.86 -34.55
C ALA A 186 -8.78 29.30 -36.02
N GLY A 187 -7.59 29.40 -36.62
CA GLY A 187 -7.42 29.67 -38.04
C GLY A 187 -8.07 28.59 -38.93
N ALA A 188 -7.77 27.31 -38.64
CA ALA A 188 -8.32 26.18 -39.39
C ALA A 188 -9.84 26.09 -39.30
N ILE A 189 -10.44 26.40 -38.15
CA ILE A 189 -11.90 26.47 -37.94
C ILE A 189 -12.48 27.62 -38.78
N GLY A 190 -11.86 28.82 -38.72
CA GLY A 190 -12.29 29.97 -39.52
C GLY A 190 -12.27 29.69 -41.02
N GLU A 191 -11.17 29.12 -41.53
CA GLU A 191 -11.06 28.69 -42.93
C GLU A 191 -12.16 27.69 -43.33
N SER A 192 -12.48 26.73 -42.47
CA SER A 192 -13.55 25.76 -42.69
C SER A 192 -14.92 26.39 -42.76
N LEU A 193 -15.22 27.39 -41.92
CA LEU A 193 -16.47 28.11 -41.91
C LEU A 193 -16.61 28.95 -43.19
N VAL A 194 -15.56 29.68 -43.59
CA VAL A 194 -15.56 30.47 -44.82
C VAL A 194 -15.75 29.56 -46.05
N ALA A 195 -15.05 28.42 -46.12
CA ALA A 195 -15.18 27.46 -47.20
C ALA A 195 -16.61 26.94 -47.32
N LYS A 196 -17.27 26.59 -46.21
CA LYS A 196 -18.66 26.15 -46.18
C LYS A 196 -19.65 27.23 -46.63
N GLU A 197 -19.39 28.48 -46.32
CA GLU A 197 -20.25 29.59 -46.79
C GLU A 197 -20.04 29.85 -48.30
N LEU A 198 -18.81 29.75 -48.78
CA LEU A 198 -18.51 29.89 -50.22
C LEU A 198 -19.14 28.77 -51.06
N GLU A 199 -19.24 27.55 -50.53
CA GLU A 199 -19.91 26.42 -51.22
C GLU A 199 -21.43 26.63 -51.37
N LYS A 200 -22.05 27.51 -50.59
CA LYS A 200 -23.47 27.85 -50.67
C LYS A 200 -23.77 28.93 -51.72
N LEU A 201 -22.73 29.58 -52.21
CA LEU A 201 -22.91 30.59 -53.25
C LEU A 201 -23.13 29.92 -54.61
N PRO A 202 -24.10 30.39 -55.40
CA PRO A 202 -24.44 29.80 -56.71
C PRO A 202 -23.32 29.97 -57.73
#